data_4180c86748fc863bf40d95ae9a57a5f1
#
_entry.id   4180c86748fc863bf40d95ae9a57a5f1
#
_cell.length_a   1.000
_cell.length_b   1.000
_cell.length_c   1.000
_cell.angle_alpha   90.00
_cell.angle_beta   90.00
_cell.angle_gamma   90.00
#
_symmetry.space_group_name_H-M   'P 1'
#
loop_
_entity.id
_entity.type
_entity.pdbx_description
1 polymer ?
#
loop_
_entity_poly.entity_id
_entity_poly.type
_entity_poly.pdbx_seq_one_letter_code
_entity_poly.pdbx_strand_id
1 'polypeptide(L)'
;MAESAELILDGKSIILPVIEGTEHEKAFDIGKLRDQTGYVTLDSGYKNTGATKSAITFLDGEEGILRYRGYPIEQLAEKSSFLEVAYLLIYGTLPTQAEFDSFKYQITQHTLVHEDIRKILDGFPSSAHPMGILSSLVCSLTAFYPKSIAPEISKEELELNIVRLMAKISTIAAWSYKNSVGHPLIYPRNDLDYCANFLYMMFSFPTEKYEINPIVVSALNKLLILHADHEQNCSTSTVRLVGSANASLYGSVSAGINALWGPLHGGANQEVVEMLEAIEADGGNTNRWIAKAKDKDDSFRLMGFGHRVYKNFDPRATIIKKAADEVLQALGLQDSPLLKIAQELEQAALTDQYFIERKLYPNVDFYSGIIYKALGIPTEMFTVMFALGRLPGWIAQWKEMRENKEPIGRPRQIYTGETERNYVDMAAR
;
A
#
# COMPACT_ATOMS: atom_id res chain seq x y z
N MET A 1 -20.00 18.36 28.84
CA MET A 1 -20.94 18.52 27.71
C MET A 1 -20.17 18.04 26.49
N ALA A 2 -20.79 17.29 25.59
CA ALA A 2 -20.14 16.93 24.34
C ALA A 2 -19.79 18.21 23.57
N GLU A 3 -18.58 18.30 23.06
CA GLU A 3 -18.13 19.44 22.26
C GLU A 3 -18.99 19.53 20.99
N SER A 4 -19.37 20.73 20.56
CA SER A 4 -20.19 20.93 19.37
C SER A 4 -19.71 22.16 18.61
N ALA A 5 -19.89 22.14 17.30
CA ALA A 5 -19.66 23.28 16.43
C ALA A 5 -21.00 23.84 15.95
N GLU A 6 -21.06 25.14 15.70
CA GLU A 6 -22.20 25.83 15.15
C GLU A 6 -21.96 26.18 13.68
N LEU A 7 -22.87 25.73 12.82
CA LEU A 7 -22.88 26.10 11.40
C LEU A 7 -24.10 26.98 11.12
N ILE A 8 -23.90 28.14 10.59
CA ILE A 8 -24.97 29.07 10.21
C ILE A 8 -25.23 28.98 8.71
N LEU A 9 -26.40 28.52 8.31
CA LEU A 9 -26.85 28.44 6.92
C LEU A 9 -28.18 29.17 6.76
N ASP A 10 -28.27 30.09 5.83
CA ASP A 10 -29.47 30.88 5.54
C ASP A 10 -30.07 31.55 6.82
N GLY A 11 -29.18 32.00 7.72
CA GLY A 11 -29.56 32.64 8.98
C GLY A 11 -30.08 31.67 10.07
N LYS A 12 -30.01 30.37 9.83
CA LYS A 12 -30.36 29.33 10.80
C LYS A 12 -29.10 28.68 11.39
N SER A 13 -29.08 28.59 12.72
CA SER A 13 -28.01 27.89 13.45
C SER A 13 -28.28 26.41 13.46
N ILE A 14 -27.24 25.62 13.17
CA ILE A 14 -27.25 24.15 13.15
C ILE A 14 -26.09 23.67 13.99
N ILE A 15 -26.38 22.84 14.95
CA ILE A 15 -25.38 22.26 15.85
C ILE A 15 -24.89 20.96 15.28
N LEU A 16 -23.57 20.86 15.02
CA LEU A 16 -22.87 19.67 14.57
C LEU A 16 -22.11 19.05 15.75
N PRO A 17 -22.32 17.75 16.04
CA PRO A 17 -21.51 17.06 17.04
C PRO A 17 -20.04 17.08 16.63
N VAL A 18 -19.14 17.31 17.60
CA VAL A 18 -17.70 17.13 17.41
C VAL A 18 -17.31 15.74 17.90
N ILE A 19 -16.57 15.04 17.09
CA ILE A 19 -15.94 13.76 17.42
C ILE A 19 -14.45 14.04 17.64
N GLU A 20 -13.92 13.59 18.76
CA GLU A 20 -12.50 13.69 19.09
C GLU A 20 -11.89 12.28 19.09
N GLY A 21 -10.76 12.13 18.39
CA GLY A 21 -9.94 10.91 18.37
C GLY A 21 -9.11 10.78 19.64
N THR A 22 -8.43 9.63 19.81
CA THR A 22 -7.57 9.35 20.97
C THR A 22 -6.31 10.21 21.02
N GLU A 23 -5.88 10.73 19.89
CA GLU A 23 -4.73 11.64 19.77
C GLU A 23 -5.19 13.10 19.52
N HIS A 24 -6.46 13.39 19.91
CA HIS A 24 -7.06 14.72 19.90
C HIS A 24 -7.39 15.31 18.52
N GLU A 25 -7.41 14.51 17.46
CA GLU A 25 -7.95 14.93 16.16
C GLU A 25 -9.45 15.20 16.29
N LYS A 26 -9.92 16.29 15.68
CA LYS A 26 -11.33 16.68 15.77
C LYS A 26 -12.00 16.66 14.41
N ALA A 27 -13.22 16.14 14.37
CA ALA A 27 -14.05 16.13 13.19
C ALA A 27 -15.48 16.55 13.52
N PHE A 28 -16.16 17.20 12.55
CA PHE A 28 -17.60 17.45 12.65
C PHE A 28 -18.36 16.27 12.09
N ASP A 29 -19.33 15.76 12.84
CA ASP A 29 -20.27 14.76 12.33
C ASP A 29 -21.34 15.44 11.46
N ILE A 30 -21.21 15.26 10.14
CA ILE A 30 -22.13 15.82 9.14
C ILE A 30 -23.24 14.84 8.72
N GLY A 31 -23.34 13.67 9.35
CA GLY A 31 -24.28 12.61 8.96
C GLY A 31 -25.72 13.05 8.83
N LYS A 32 -26.16 14.00 9.68
CA LYS A 32 -27.53 14.55 9.67
C LYS A 32 -27.66 15.90 8.96
N LEU A 33 -26.58 16.48 8.45
CA LEU A 33 -26.58 17.83 7.88
C LEU A 33 -27.61 17.98 6.76
N ARG A 34 -27.63 17.03 5.82
CA ARG A 34 -28.56 17.10 4.69
C ARG A 34 -30.01 16.98 5.09
N ASP A 35 -30.34 16.12 6.03
CA ASP A 35 -31.73 15.91 6.48
C ASP A 35 -32.28 17.16 7.18
N GLN A 36 -31.41 17.93 7.85
CA GLN A 36 -31.76 19.15 8.54
C GLN A 36 -31.81 20.38 7.65
N THR A 37 -31.04 20.41 6.56
CA THR A 37 -30.77 21.65 5.80
C THR A 37 -30.99 21.53 4.30
N GLY A 38 -30.95 20.32 3.74
CA GLY A 38 -30.88 20.07 2.30
C GLY A 38 -29.46 20.21 1.71
N TYR A 39 -28.50 20.82 2.44
CA TYR A 39 -27.12 21.00 1.95
C TYR A 39 -26.32 19.68 2.05
N VAL A 40 -25.38 19.50 1.12
CA VAL A 40 -24.33 18.48 1.16
C VAL A 40 -22.97 19.16 1.16
N THR A 41 -21.97 18.47 1.69
CA THR A 41 -20.55 18.90 1.60
C THR A 41 -19.96 18.53 0.25
N LEU A 42 -19.00 19.30 -0.23
CA LEU A 42 -18.24 19.01 -1.43
C LEU A 42 -16.74 19.04 -1.11
N ASP A 43 -16.10 17.90 -1.22
CA ASP A 43 -14.65 17.72 -1.09
C ASP A 43 -14.21 16.65 -2.09
N SER A 44 -13.83 17.09 -3.30
CA SER A 44 -13.38 16.19 -4.36
C SER A 44 -12.03 15.56 -4.00
N GLY A 45 -11.99 14.24 -3.85
CA GLY A 45 -10.79 13.50 -3.47
C GLY A 45 -10.54 13.41 -1.96
N TYR A 46 -11.51 13.81 -1.13
CA TYR A 46 -11.53 13.61 0.33
C TYR A 46 -10.34 14.22 1.09
N LYS A 47 -9.79 15.33 0.60
CA LYS A 47 -8.59 15.95 1.19
C LYS A 47 -8.82 16.42 2.64
N ASN A 48 -10.04 16.81 2.97
CA ASN A 48 -10.46 17.33 4.27
C ASN A 48 -11.70 16.60 4.81
N THR A 49 -11.83 15.28 4.49
CA THR A 49 -12.98 14.47 4.88
C THR A 49 -12.52 13.22 5.62
N GLY A 50 -12.88 13.11 6.89
CA GLY A 50 -12.76 11.85 7.64
C GLY A 50 -13.80 10.86 7.14
N ALA A 51 -13.39 9.84 6.39
CA ALA A 51 -14.29 8.84 5.80
C ALA A 51 -14.74 7.76 6.80
N THR A 52 -13.96 7.54 7.86
CA THR A 52 -14.21 6.53 8.88
C THR A 52 -13.50 6.87 10.18
N LYS A 53 -13.83 6.15 11.24
CA LYS A 53 -13.07 6.05 12.49
C LYS A 53 -12.31 4.72 12.46
N SER A 54 -11.02 4.74 12.77
CA SER A 54 -10.19 3.53 12.74
C SER A 54 -9.25 3.50 13.94
N ALA A 55 -8.99 2.31 14.47
CA ALA A 55 -8.02 2.05 15.52
C ALA A 55 -6.75 1.35 15.00
N ILE A 56 -6.53 1.34 13.68
CA ILE A 56 -5.46 0.54 13.06
C ILE A 56 -4.16 1.31 13.01
N THR A 57 -4.17 2.50 12.42
CA THR A 57 -2.95 3.30 12.19
C THR A 57 -3.18 4.73 12.62
N PHE A 58 -2.27 5.22 13.45
CA PHE A 58 -2.12 6.63 13.75
C PHE A 58 -0.95 7.20 12.93
N LEU A 59 -1.18 8.36 12.34
CA LEU A 59 -0.20 9.07 11.53
C LEU A 59 -0.26 10.56 11.84
N ASP A 60 0.87 11.15 12.26
CA ASP A 60 1.04 12.58 12.37
C ASP A 60 2.11 13.05 11.38
N GLY A 61 1.67 13.77 10.36
CA GLY A 61 2.55 14.24 9.29
C GLY A 61 3.41 15.46 9.70
N GLU A 62 2.99 16.23 10.70
CA GLU A 62 3.77 17.39 11.17
C GLU A 62 4.90 16.92 12.11
N GLU A 63 4.61 15.99 13.00
CA GLU A 63 5.59 15.43 13.94
C GLU A 63 6.39 14.25 13.34
N GLY A 64 5.98 13.70 12.20
CA GLY A 64 6.64 12.55 11.56
C GLY A 64 6.44 11.25 12.34
N ILE A 65 5.23 11.03 12.86
CA ILE A 65 4.89 9.84 13.67
C ILE A 65 4.09 8.87 12.83
N LEU A 66 4.42 7.57 12.95
CA LEU A 66 3.62 6.46 12.44
C LEU A 66 3.55 5.35 13.50
N ARG A 67 2.33 4.93 13.84
CA ARG A 67 2.09 3.85 14.79
C ARG A 67 1.07 2.86 14.24
N TYR A 68 1.33 1.57 14.39
CA TYR A 68 0.35 0.51 14.12
C TYR A 68 -0.22 0.02 15.44
N ARG A 69 -1.52 0.15 15.64
CA ARG A 69 -2.21 -0.23 16.88
C ARG A 69 -1.51 0.37 18.14
N GLY A 70 -1.00 1.60 18.02
CA GLY A 70 -0.27 2.31 19.08
C GLY A 70 1.23 2.00 19.18
N TYR A 71 1.75 0.99 18.48
CA TYR A 71 3.18 0.66 18.48
C TYR A 71 3.95 1.50 17.47
N PRO A 72 5.04 2.20 17.87
CA PRO A 72 5.87 2.97 16.94
C PRO A 72 6.46 2.09 15.84
N ILE A 73 6.46 2.60 14.61
CA ILE A 73 6.94 1.86 13.43
C ILE A 73 8.41 1.46 13.56
N GLU A 74 9.22 2.28 14.23
CA GLU A 74 10.64 2.03 14.46
C GLU A 74 10.84 0.76 15.30
N GLN A 75 10.02 0.58 16.32
CA GLN A 75 10.10 -0.60 17.18
C GLN A 75 9.64 -1.86 16.45
N LEU A 76 8.56 -1.76 15.68
CA LEU A 76 8.04 -2.89 14.91
C LEU A 76 9.02 -3.34 13.83
N ALA A 77 9.62 -2.41 13.09
CA ALA A 77 10.58 -2.71 12.04
C ALA A 77 11.88 -3.33 12.56
N GLU A 78 12.28 -3.00 13.79
CA GLU A 78 13.50 -3.53 14.40
C GLU A 78 13.31 -4.86 15.11
N LYS A 79 12.15 -5.06 15.77
CA LYS A 79 11.94 -6.15 16.73
C LYS A 79 10.98 -7.23 16.26
N SER A 80 10.19 -6.96 15.24
CA SER A 80 9.11 -7.86 14.80
C SER A 80 9.38 -8.50 13.44
N SER A 81 8.64 -9.56 13.15
CA SER A 81 8.53 -10.12 11.81
C SER A 81 7.30 -9.55 11.08
N PHE A 82 7.30 -9.62 9.74
CA PHE A 82 6.16 -9.18 8.94
C PHE A 82 4.86 -9.91 9.31
N LEU A 83 4.93 -11.21 9.58
CA LEU A 83 3.74 -11.97 10.01
C LEU A 83 3.25 -11.56 11.40
N GLU A 84 4.14 -11.19 12.31
CA GLU A 84 3.77 -10.68 13.63
C GLU A 84 3.08 -9.31 13.53
N VAL A 85 3.58 -8.41 12.66
CA VAL A 85 2.94 -7.13 12.36
C VAL A 85 1.62 -7.33 11.63
N ALA A 86 1.54 -8.29 10.71
CA ALA A 86 0.29 -8.66 10.07
C ALA A 86 -0.77 -9.11 11.09
N TYR A 87 -0.38 -9.97 12.05
CA TYR A 87 -1.25 -10.37 13.15
C TYR A 87 -1.70 -9.15 13.98
N LEU A 88 -0.77 -8.29 14.37
CA LEU A 88 -1.07 -7.07 15.13
C LEU A 88 -2.12 -6.20 14.42
N LEU A 89 -1.93 -5.92 13.15
CA LEU A 89 -2.85 -5.08 12.38
C LEU A 89 -4.25 -5.70 12.29
N ILE A 90 -4.32 -7.00 11.98
CA ILE A 90 -5.57 -7.72 11.72
C ILE A 90 -6.36 -7.98 13.00
N TYR A 91 -5.67 -8.34 14.10
CA TYR A 91 -6.32 -8.76 15.35
C TYR A 91 -6.24 -7.71 16.48
N GLY A 92 -5.44 -6.66 16.32
CA GLY A 92 -5.42 -5.50 17.22
C GLY A 92 -4.40 -5.58 18.37
N THR A 93 -3.77 -6.72 18.59
CA THR A 93 -2.79 -6.94 19.66
C THR A 93 -1.59 -7.74 19.12
N LEU A 94 -0.41 -7.56 19.75
CA LEU A 94 0.71 -8.46 19.47
C LEU A 94 0.35 -9.89 19.90
N PRO A 95 0.70 -10.90 19.10
CA PRO A 95 0.40 -12.29 19.43
C PRO A 95 1.24 -12.77 20.62
N THR A 96 0.67 -13.64 21.42
CA THR A 96 1.47 -14.55 22.27
C THR A 96 2.26 -15.52 21.38
N GLN A 97 3.29 -16.18 21.94
CA GLN A 97 4.05 -17.17 21.16
C GLN A 97 3.16 -18.27 20.55
N ALA A 98 2.20 -18.77 21.31
CA ALA A 98 1.27 -19.81 20.83
C ALA A 98 0.36 -19.33 19.71
N GLU A 99 -0.14 -18.10 19.79
CA GLU A 99 -0.95 -17.48 18.73
C GLU A 99 -0.13 -17.23 17.48
N PHE A 100 1.10 -16.75 17.63
CA PHE A 100 2.01 -16.52 16.52
C PHE A 100 2.36 -17.83 15.81
N ASP A 101 2.72 -18.88 16.57
CA ASP A 101 3.05 -20.19 16.01
C ASP A 101 1.86 -20.79 15.25
N SER A 102 0.65 -20.67 15.82
CA SER A 102 -0.58 -21.11 15.15
C SER A 102 -0.85 -20.32 13.86
N PHE A 103 -0.74 -19.00 13.88
CA PHE A 103 -0.95 -18.14 12.72
C PHE A 103 0.10 -18.44 11.63
N LYS A 104 1.37 -18.49 11.98
CA LYS A 104 2.47 -18.85 11.08
C LYS A 104 2.24 -20.21 10.45
N TYR A 105 1.85 -21.22 11.25
CA TYR A 105 1.54 -22.56 10.75
C TYR A 105 0.39 -22.51 9.72
N GLN A 106 -0.71 -21.85 10.04
CA GLN A 106 -1.84 -21.75 9.12
C GLN A 106 -1.45 -21.05 7.81
N ILE A 107 -0.71 -19.94 7.87
CA ILE A 107 -0.21 -19.26 6.67
C ILE A 107 0.64 -20.21 5.83
N THR A 108 1.58 -20.90 6.44
CA THR A 108 2.48 -21.85 5.76
C THR A 108 1.70 -22.96 5.06
N GLN A 109 0.66 -23.52 5.70
CA GLN A 109 -0.13 -24.63 5.13
C GLN A 109 -1.10 -24.19 4.02
N HIS A 110 -1.30 -22.88 3.81
CA HIS A 110 -2.24 -22.35 2.82
C HIS A 110 -1.56 -21.64 1.64
N THR A 111 -0.25 -21.71 1.50
CA THR A 111 0.51 -21.03 0.42
C THR A 111 0.23 -21.59 -0.98
N LEU A 112 -0.08 -22.87 -1.10
CA LEU A 112 -0.46 -23.48 -2.38
C LEU A 112 -1.75 -22.88 -2.92
N VAL A 113 -1.75 -22.50 -4.20
CA VAL A 113 -2.95 -22.11 -4.93
C VAL A 113 -3.57 -23.33 -5.62
N HIS A 114 -4.86 -23.23 -5.98
CA HIS A 114 -5.51 -24.28 -6.76
C HIS A 114 -4.84 -24.38 -8.15
N GLU A 115 -4.58 -25.60 -8.65
CA GLU A 115 -3.90 -25.79 -9.93
C GLU A 115 -4.64 -25.13 -11.12
N ASP A 116 -5.96 -25.02 -11.07
CA ASP A 116 -6.72 -24.33 -12.10
C ASP A 116 -6.44 -22.80 -12.17
N ILE A 117 -5.84 -22.20 -11.14
CA ILE A 117 -5.35 -20.80 -11.21
C ILE A 117 -4.25 -20.67 -12.25
N ARG A 118 -3.45 -21.72 -12.45
CA ARG A 118 -2.43 -21.77 -13.50
C ARG A 118 -3.05 -21.61 -14.89
N LYS A 119 -4.23 -22.19 -15.15
CA LYS A 119 -4.95 -22.03 -16.44
C LYS A 119 -5.34 -20.57 -16.70
N ILE A 120 -5.67 -19.81 -15.64
CA ILE A 120 -5.94 -18.38 -15.75
C ILE A 120 -4.64 -17.63 -16.03
N LEU A 121 -3.57 -17.99 -15.32
CA LEU A 121 -2.24 -17.41 -15.51
C LEU A 121 -1.73 -17.64 -16.93
N ASP A 122 -1.83 -18.85 -17.44
CA ASP A 122 -1.41 -19.25 -18.80
C ASP A 122 -2.19 -18.49 -19.92
N GLY A 123 -3.34 -17.90 -19.58
CA GLY A 123 -4.13 -17.05 -20.48
C GLY A 123 -3.62 -15.61 -20.63
N PHE A 124 -2.70 -15.15 -19.79
CA PHE A 124 -2.12 -13.83 -19.92
C PHE A 124 -1.01 -13.80 -20.98
N PRO A 125 -0.90 -12.71 -21.78
CA PRO A 125 0.27 -12.55 -22.64
C PRO A 125 1.53 -12.37 -21.81
N SER A 126 2.68 -12.80 -22.35
CA SER A 126 3.98 -12.66 -21.66
C SER A 126 4.35 -11.20 -21.35
N SER A 127 3.79 -10.24 -22.10
CA SER A 127 3.95 -8.81 -21.85
C SER A 127 2.98 -8.24 -20.79
N ALA A 128 2.15 -9.07 -20.17
CA ALA A 128 1.21 -8.60 -19.15
C ALA A 128 1.96 -8.09 -17.92
N HIS A 129 1.61 -6.88 -17.47
CA HIS A 129 2.21 -6.30 -16.27
C HIS A 129 1.86 -7.14 -15.03
N PRO A 130 2.82 -7.48 -14.14
CA PRO A 130 2.59 -8.33 -12.98
C PRO A 130 1.47 -7.84 -12.05
N MET A 131 1.24 -6.53 -11.94
CA MET A 131 0.12 -5.98 -11.15
C MET A 131 -1.25 -6.37 -11.71
N GLY A 132 -1.41 -6.38 -13.04
CA GLY A 132 -2.65 -6.82 -13.69
C GLY A 132 -2.92 -8.31 -13.45
N ILE A 133 -1.87 -9.12 -13.51
CA ILE A 133 -1.94 -10.55 -13.20
C ILE A 133 -2.31 -10.74 -11.72
N LEU A 134 -1.61 -10.06 -10.81
CA LEU A 134 -1.85 -10.13 -9.36
C LEU A 134 -3.31 -9.79 -9.03
N SER A 135 -3.81 -8.65 -9.52
CA SER A 135 -5.19 -8.21 -9.29
C SER A 135 -6.20 -9.23 -9.78
N SER A 136 -6.02 -9.74 -11.00
CA SER A 136 -6.93 -10.71 -11.62
C SER A 136 -6.96 -12.04 -10.87
N LEU A 137 -5.78 -12.56 -10.50
CA LEU A 137 -5.70 -13.83 -9.78
C LEU A 137 -6.20 -13.72 -8.35
N VAL A 138 -5.96 -12.60 -7.66
CA VAL A 138 -6.55 -12.35 -6.33
C VAL A 138 -8.08 -12.28 -6.42
N CYS A 139 -8.64 -11.58 -7.41
CA CYS A 139 -10.09 -11.55 -7.64
C CYS A 139 -10.65 -12.95 -7.89
N SER A 140 -9.96 -13.76 -8.69
CA SER A 140 -10.38 -15.12 -9.06
C SER A 140 -10.51 -16.05 -7.85
N LEU A 141 -9.79 -15.79 -6.73
CA LEU A 141 -9.94 -16.56 -5.50
C LEU A 141 -11.38 -16.59 -4.99
N THR A 142 -12.18 -15.57 -5.29
CA THR A 142 -13.62 -15.57 -4.97
C THR A 142 -14.35 -16.76 -5.58
N ALA A 143 -14.00 -17.14 -6.81
CA ALA A 143 -14.60 -18.29 -7.50
C ALA A 143 -14.14 -19.63 -6.91
N PHE A 144 -12.90 -19.69 -6.42
CA PHE A 144 -12.37 -20.90 -5.77
C PHE A 144 -12.86 -21.07 -4.33
N TYR A 145 -13.27 -19.97 -3.69
CA TYR A 145 -13.79 -19.94 -2.31
C TYR A 145 -15.15 -19.28 -2.24
N PRO A 146 -16.22 -19.90 -2.80
CA PRO A 146 -17.54 -19.27 -2.98
C PRO A 146 -18.23 -18.90 -1.68
N LYS A 147 -17.88 -19.52 -0.54
CA LYS A 147 -18.39 -19.11 0.77
C LYS A 147 -17.95 -17.70 1.18
N SER A 148 -16.91 -17.15 0.53
CA SER A 148 -16.41 -15.79 0.80
C SER A 148 -17.40 -14.67 0.44
N ILE A 149 -18.43 -14.96 -0.36
CA ILE A 149 -19.48 -14.02 -0.77
C ILE A 149 -20.86 -14.38 -0.17
N ALA A 150 -20.90 -15.31 0.80
CA ALA A 150 -22.15 -15.61 1.48
C ALA A 150 -22.71 -14.36 2.18
N PRO A 151 -24.04 -14.14 2.19
CA PRO A 151 -24.65 -13.00 2.88
C PRO A 151 -24.24 -12.92 4.36
N GLU A 152 -24.16 -14.07 5.01
CA GLU A 152 -23.64 -14.24 6.37
C GLU A 152 -22.44 -15.19 6.32
N ILE A 153 -21.25 -14.64 6.51
CA ILE A 153 -20.02 -15.42 6.60
C ILE A 153 -19.79 -15.78 8.05
N SER A 154 -19.59 -17.07 8.36
CA SER A 154 -19.21 -17.48 9.70
C SER A 154 -17.86 -16.91 10.11
N LYS A 155 -17.61 -16.78 11.40
CA LYS A 155 -16.32 -16.30 11.92
C LYS A 155 -15.16 -17.19 11.43
N GLU A 156 -15.35 -18.49 11.44
CA GLU A 156 -14.37 -19.48 11.02
C GLU A 156 -14.04 -19.33 9.52
N GLU A 157 -15.04 -19.13 8.65
CA GLU A 157 -14.81 -18.92 7.22
C GLU A 157 -14.16 -17.57 6.96
N LEU A 158 -14.51 -16.53 7.73
CA LEU A 158 -13.85 -15.22 7.68
C LEU A 158 -12.35 -15.35 7.97
N GLU A 159 -12.00 -15.99 9.10
CA GLU A 159 -10.61 -16.21 9.50
C GLU A 159 -9.86 -17.05 8.46
N LEU A 160 -10.50 -18.07 7.91
CA LEU A 160 -9.91 -18.90 6.87
C LEU A 160 -9.67 -18.12 5.57
N ASN A 161 -10.53 -17.19 5.20
CA ASN A 161 -10.32 -16.33 4.03
C ASN A 161 -9.17 -15.34 4.24
N ILE A 162 -8.99 -14.81 5.45
CA ILE A 162 -7.85 -13.99 5.83
C ILE A 162 -6.54 -14.79 5.68
N VAL A 163 -6.47 -15.97 6.28
CA VAL A 163 -5.31 -16.86 6.20
C VAL A 163 -5.00 -17.23 4.74
N ARG A 164 -6.01 -17.63 3.96
CA ARG A 164 -5.85 -17.98 2.54
C ARG A 164 -5.28 -16.82 1.73
N LEU A 165 -5.79 -15.61 1.93
CA LEU A 165 -5.32 -14.45 1.17
C LEU A 165 -3.88 -14.08 1.56
N MET A 166 -3.60 -13.99 2.86
CA MET A 166 -2.23 -13.75 3.36
C MET A 166 -1.22 -14.76 2.82
N ALA A 167 -1.58 -16.03 2.77
CA ALA A 167 -0.71 -17.10 2.31
C ALA A 167 -0.51 -17.09 0.79
N LYS A 168 -1.60 -17.00 0.03
CA LYS A 168 -1.59 -17.21 -1.43
C LYS A 168 -1.07 -16.03 -2.22
N ILE A 169 -1.16 -14.82 -1.68
CA ILE A 169 -0.70 -13.62 -2.40
C ILE A 169 0.81 -13.69 -2.72
N SER A 170 1.62 -14.25 -1.83
CA SER A 170 3.05 -14.41 -2.05
C SER A 170 3.35 -15.35 -3.24
N THR A 171 2.61 -16.46 -3.34
CA THR A 171 2.71 -17.39 -4.46
C THR A 171 2.24 -16.75 -5.77
N ILE A 172 1.09 -16.07 -5.74
CA ILE A 172 0.54 -15.38 -6.91
C ILE A 172 1.50 -14.28 -7.39
N ALA A 173 2.08 -13.49 -6.47
CA ALA A 173 3.05 -12.45 -6.80
C ALA A 173 4.32 -13.02 -7.45
N ALA A 174 4.90 -14.07 -6.87
CA ALA A 174 6.08 -14.72 -7.44
C ALA A 174 5.77 -15.37 -8.81
N TRP A 175 4.60 -15.99 -8.98
CA TRP A 175 4.18 -16.55 -10.25
C TRP A 175 3.90 -15.49 -11.31
N SER A 176 3.39 -14.33 -10.91
CA SER A 176 3.21 -13.19 -11.83
C SER A 176 4.54 -12.76 -12.46
N TYR A 177 5.60 -12.70 -11.63
CA TYR A 177 6.96 -12.46 -12.13
C TYR A 177 7.47 -13.59 -13.04
N LYS A 178 7.37 -14.84 -12.59
CA LYS A 178 7.82 -15.98 -13.38
C LYS A 178 7.16 -16.05 -14.76
N ASN A 179 5.86 -15.72 -14.82
CA ASN A 179 5.11 -15.66 -16.06
C ASN A 179 5.63 -14.54 -16.99
N SER A 180 5.89 -13.34 -16.45
CA SER A 180 6.34 -12.19 -17.25
C SER A 180 7.71 -12.40 -17.88
N VAL A 181 8.58 -13.22 -17.27
CA VAL A 181 9.92 -13.54 -17.79
C VAL A 181 9.99 -14.91 -18.48
N GLY A 182 8.88 -15.63 -18.60
CA GLY A 182 8.82 -16.95 -19.24
C GLY A 182 9.58 -18.04 -18.50
N HIS A 183 9.72 -17.93 -17.17
CA HIS A 183 10.42 -18.91 -16.34
C HIS A 183 9.48 -19.95 -15.76
N PRO A 184 9.98 -21.16 -15.40
CA PRO A 184 9.19 -22.18 -14.73
C PRO A 184 8.59 -21.66 -13.42
N LEU A 185 7.33 -21.98 -13.16
CA LEU A 185 6.68 -21.69 -11.90
C LEU A 185 7.30 -22.51 -10.77
N ILE A 186 7.63 -21.87 -9.68
CA ILE A 186 8.20 -22.50 -8.49
C ILE A 186 7.14 -22.52 -7.40
N TYR A 187 6.94 -23.71 -6.82
CA TYR A 187 5.98 -23.93 -5.74
C TYR A 187 6.58 -23.53 -4.39
N PRO A 188 5.74 -23.11 -3.43
CA PRO A 188 6.21 -22.75 -2.10
C PRO A 188 6.74 -23.97 -1.33
N ARG A 189 7.59 -23.72 -0.34
CA ARG A 189 8.15 -24.68 0.59
C ARG A 189 7.69 -24.39 2.01
N ASN A 190 7.25 -25.43 2.74
CA ASN A 190 6.75 -25.27 4.11
C ASN A 190 7.84 -25.12 5.17
N ASP A 191 9.10 -25.40 4.81
CA ASP A 191 10.27 -25.25 5.69
C ASP A 191 10.90 -23.85 5.67
N LEU A 192 10.37 -22.93 4.85
CA LEU A 192 10.85 -21.57 4.72
C LEU A 192 9.90 -20.58 5.38
N ASP A 193 10.48 -19.52 5.99
CA ASP A 193 9.72 -18.37 6.46
C ASP A 193 9.12 -17.57 5.31
N TYR A 194 8.11 -16.77 5.57
CA TYR A 194 7.31 -16.05 4.58
C TYR A 194 8.14 -15.29 3.54
N CYS A 195 9.07 -14.44 3.99
CA CYS A 195 9.93 -13.66 3.08
C CYS A 195 10.93 -14.54 2.33
N ALA A 196 11.53 -15.51 3.01
CA ALA A 196 12.45 -16.47 2.39
C ALA A 196 11.75 -17.33 1.33
N ASN A 197 10.51 -17.74 1.60
CA ASN A 197 9.70 -18.52 0.67
C ASN A 197 9.31 -17.72 -0.58
N PHE A 198 8.95 -16.44 -0.40
CA PHE A 198 8.69 -15.55 -1.52
C PHE A 198 9.92 -15.38 -2.43
N LEU A 199 11.09 -15.09 -1.86
CA LEU A 199 12.34 -14.96 -2.61
C LEU A 199 12.72 -16.26 -3.31
N TYR A 200 12.53 -17.40 -2.63
CA TYR A 200 12.72 -18.71 -3.21
C TYR A 200 11.82 -18.93 -4.43
N MET A 201 10.52 -18.68 -4.31
CA MET A 201 9.59 -18.83 -5.45
C MET A 201 9.91 -17.87 -6.61
N MET A 202 10.37 -16.65 -6.29
CA MET A 202 10.68 -15.65 -7.30
C MET A 202 11.96 -15.97 -8.07
N PHE A 203 13.03 -16.36 -7.39
CA PHE A 203 14.37 -16.42 -7.96
C PHE A 203 14.93 -17.83 -8.23
N SER A 204 14.40 -18.86 -7.57
CA SER A 204 14.94 -20.21 -7.78
C SER A 204 14.58 -20.79 -9.16
N PHE A 205 15.38 -21.78 -9.57
CA PHE A 205 15.17 -22.59 -10.76
C PHE A 205 15.15 -24.08 -10.38
N PRO A 206 14.39 -24.93 -11.11
CA PRO A 206 14.37 -26.37 -10.82
C PRO A 206 15.71 -27.06 -10.99
N THR A 207 16.64 -26.45 -11.73
CA THR A 207 17.94 -26.99 -12.10
C THR A 207 19.06 -26.65 -11.12
N GLU A 208 18.82 -25.71 -10.20
CA GLU A 208 19.84 -25.15 -9.31
C GLU A 208 19.35 -25.07 -7.87
N LYS A 209 20.30 -25.18 -6.93
CA LYS A 209 20.02 -24.94 -5.52
C LYS A 209 19.98 -23.44 -5.27
N TYR A 210 18.85 -22.95 -4.76
CA TYR A 210 18.74 -21.55 -4.34
C TYR A 210 19.32 -21.38 -2.92
N GLU A 211 20.26 -20.48 -2.79
CA GLU A 211 20.88 -20.11 -1.51
C GLU A 211 20.14 -18.89 -0.90
N ILE A 212 19.55 -19.10 0.26
CA ILE A 212 18.84 -18.05 0.96
C ILE A 212 19.84 -17.15 1.69
N ASN A 213 19.86 -15.85 1.34
CA ASN A 213 20.67 -14.86 2.03
C ASN A 213 19.86 -14.24 3.19
N PRO A 214 20.25 -14.44 4.46
CA PRO A 214 19.50 -13.95 5.61
C PRO A 214 19.41 -12.41 5.69
N ILE A 215 20.41 -11.68 5.15
CA ILE A 215 20.39 -10.22 5.12
C ILE A 215 19.33 -9.74 4.14
N VAL A 216 19.24 -10.37 2.96
CA VAL A 216 18.21 -10.08 1.96
C VAL A 216 16.81 -10.37 2.52
N VAL A 217 16.65 -11.49 3.22
CA VAL A 217 15.37 -11.85 3.88
C VAL A 217 14.99 -10.80 4.95
N SER A 218 15.96 -10.37 5.77
CA SER A 218 15.75 -9.36 6.80
C SER A 218 15.35 -8.01 6.20
N ALA A 219 16.01 -7.59 5.13
CA ALA A 219 15.68 -6.34 4.44
C ALA A 219 14.27 -6.38 3.83
N LEU A 220 13.91 -7.50 3.18
CA LEU A 220 12.55 -7.68 2.66
C LEU A 220 11.51 -7.65 3.79
N ASN A 221 11.78 -8.30 4.92
CA ASN A 221 10.91 -8.27 6.09
C ASN A 221 10.65 -6.83 6.57
N LYS A 222 11.70 -6.02 6.72
CA LYS A 222 11.58 -4.59 7.09
C LYS A 222 10.78 -3.80 6.06
N LEU A 223 11.06 -3.99 4.75
CA LEU A 223 10.32 -3.36 3.67
C LEU A 223 8.82 -3.65 3.75
N LEU A 224 8.43 -4.91 3.93
CA LEU A 224 7.03 -5.29 4.03
C LEU A 224 6.36 -4.68 5.27
N ILE A 225 7.03 -4.63 6.42
CA ILE A 225 6.53 -3.99 7.65
C ILE A 225 6.27 -2.50 7.42
N LEU A 226 7.23 -1.77 6.82
CA LEU A 226 7.12 -0.33 6.58
C LEU A 226 6.01 0.05 5.59
N HIS A 227 5.54 -0.90 4.78
CA HIS A 227 4.45 -0.71 3.83
C HIS A 227 3.10 -1.25 4.31
N ALA A 228 3.04 -1.90 5.51
CA ALA A 228 1.90 -2.73 5.88
C ALA A 228 0.58 -1.95 6.03
N ASP A 229 0.60 -0.72 6.52
CA ASP A 229 -0.56 0.18 6.48
C ASP A 229 -0.13 1.65 6.45
N HIS A 230 -1.01 2.53 6.02
CA HIS A 230 -0.77 3.97 5.99
C HIS A 230 -2.10 4.73 5.94
N GLU A 231 -2.97 4.49 6.90
CA GLU A 231 -4.26 5.16 7.06
C GLU A 231 -5.17 5.06 5.81
N GLN A 232 -5.99 6.09 5.54
CA GLN A 232 -6.95 6.16 4.44
C GLN A 232 -6.31 6.68 3.14
N ASN A 233 -5.32 5.96 2.59
CA ASN A 233 -4.85 6.21 1.24
C ASN A 233 -5.85 5.70 0.19
N CYS A 234 -5.61 6.02 -1.09
CA CYS A 234 -6.53 5.67 -2.18
C CYS A 234 -6.89 4.19 -2.23
N SER A 235 -5.92 3.29 -2.12
CA SER A 235 -6.19 1.84 -2.19
C SER A 235 -6.92 1.32 -0.95
N THR A 236 -6.59 1.80 0.23
CA THR A 236 -7.28 1.44 1.48
C THR A 236 -8.73 1.90 1.45
N SER A 237 -9.00 3.15 1.07
CA SER A 237 -10.35 3.68 0.91
C SER A 237 -11.14 2.91 -0.15
N THR A 238 -10.50 2.48 -1.24
CA THR A 238 -11.11 1.63 -2.27
C THR A 238 -11.50 0.26 -1.71
N VAL A 239 -10.62 -0.39 -0.92
CA VAL A 239 -10.93 -1.67 -0.25
C VAL A 239 -12.15 -1.53 0.67
N ARG A 240 -12.21 -0.46 1.49
CA ARG A 240 -13.37 -0.19 2.36
C ARG A 240 -14.62 0.10 1.54
N LEU A 241 -14.53 0.93 0.49
CA LEU A 241 -15.68 1.29 -0.34
C LEU A 241 -16.29 0.05 -1.03
N VAL A 242 -15.47 -0.77 -1.66
CA VAL A 242 -15.94 -2.01 -2.32
C VAL A 242 -16.46 -3.00 -1.28
N GLY A 243 -15.74 -3.18 -0.18
CA GLY A 243 -16.13 -4.05 0.93
C GLY A 243 -17.44 -3.65 1.60
N SER A 244 -17.78 -2.35 1.64
CA SER A 244 -19.03 -1.82 2.21
C SER A 244 -20.28 -2.34 1.51
N ALA A 245 -20.15 -2.77 0.25
CA ALA A 245 -21.22 -3.44 -0.50
C ALA A 245 -21.33 -4.95 -0.20
N ASN A 246 -20.70 -5.45 0.87
CA ASN A 246 -20.57 -6.88 1.19
C ASN A 246 -19.84 -7.72 0.14
N ALA A 247 -18.99 -7.08 -0.69
CA ALA A 247 -18.11 -7.79 -1.58
C ALA A 247 -17.12 -8.69 -0.81
N SER A 248 -16.65 -9.79 -1.45
CA SER A 248 -15.67 -10.68 -0.84
C SER A 248 -14.39 -9.94 -0.45
N LEU A 249 -13.67 -10.47 0.55
CA LEU A 249 -12.34 -9.98 0.89
C LEU A 249 -11.40 -9.96 -0.35
N TYR A 250 -11.42 -11.02 -1.14
CA TYR A 250 -10.60 -11.14 -2.36
C TYR A 250 -10.94 -10.07 -3.39
N GLY A 251 -12.23 -9.85 -3.68
CA GLY A 251 -12.70 -8.80 -4.61
C GLY A 251 -12.38 -7.40 -4.12
N SER A 252 -12.53 -7.15 -2.80
CA SER A 252 -12.23 -5.85 -2.20
C SER A 252 -10.73 -5.54 -2.27
N VAL A 253 -9.87 -6.52 -1.94
CA VAL A 253 -8.41 -6.36 -2.01
C VAL A 253 -7.94 -6.25 -3.46
N SER A 254 -8.54 -6.99 -4.40
CA SER A 254 -8.25 -6.83 -5.84
C SER A 254 -8.52 -5.40 -6.33
N ALA A 255 -9.61 -4.78 -5.87
CA ALA A 255 -9.90 -3.38 -6.19
C ALA A 255 -8.84 -2.43 -5.59
N GLY A 256 -8.37 -2.71 -4.35
CA GLY A 256 -7.26 -1.99 -3.74
C GLY A 256 -5.95 -2.13 -4.52
N ILE A 257 -5.64 -3.33 -5.04
CA ILE A 257 -4.48 -3.59 -5.90
C ILE A 257 -4.56 -2.73 -7.17
N ASN A 258 -5.72 -2.65 -7.82
CA ASN A 258 -5.91 -1.79 -8.99
C ASN A 258 -5.74 -0.29 -8.67
N ALA A 259 -6.26 0.17 -7.53
CA ALA A 259 -6.06 1.55 -7.11
C ALA A 259 -4.58 1.84 -6.80
N LEU A 260 -3.87 0.88 -6.19
CA LEU A 260 -2.44 1.01 -5.92
C LEU A 260 -1.62 1.08 -7.20
N TRP A 261 -2.01 0.34 -8.24
CA TRP A 261 -1.33 0.34 -9.54
C TRP A 261 -1.46 1.66 -10.31
N GLY A 262 -2.41 2.51 -9.95
CA GLY A 262 -2.56 3.83 -10.57
C GLY A 262 -1.29 4.69 -10.41
N PRO A 263 -0.86 5.42 -11.47
CA PRO A 263 0.40 6.17 -11.47
C PRO A 263 0.49 7.26 -10.41
N LEU A 264 -0.64 7.71 -9.85
CA LEU A 264 -0.66 8.72 -8.78
C LEU A 264 -0.56 8.12 -7.38
N HIS A 265 -0.42 6.79 -7.23
CA HIS A 265 -0.44 6.13 -5.94
C HIS A 265 0.79 5.26 -5.66
N GLY A 266 0.96 4.12 -6.31
CA GLY A 266 1.97 3.12 -5.92
C GLY A 266 3.24 3.10 -6.77
N GLY A 267 3.44 4.05 -7.69
CA GLY A 267 4.56 4.05 -8.64
C GLY A 267 5.82 4.79 -8.20
N ALA A 268 5.81 5.44 -7.02
CA ALA A 268 6.87 6.37 -6.65
C ALA A 268 8.27 5.73 -6.55
N ASN A 269 8.39 4.52 -6.01
CA ASN A 269 9.68 3.83 -5.89
C ASN A 269 10.24 3.35 -7.26
N GLN A 270 9.37 3.02 -8.21
CA GLN A 270 9.76 2.75 -9.60
C GLN A 270 10.28 4.03 -10.26
N GLU A 271 9.53 5.13 -10.15
CA GLU A 271 9.93 6.44 -10.69
C GLU A 271 11.28 6.93 -10.12
N VAL A 272 11.58 6.61 -8.84
CA VAL A 272 12.89 6.89 -8.23
C VAL A 272 14.01 6.16 -8.98
N VAL A 273 13.87 4.86 -9.22
CA VAL A 273 14.92 4.08 -9.89
C VAL A 273 15.08 4.53 -11.35
N GLU A 274 13.98 4.76 -12.07
CA GLU A 274 13.99 5.28 -13.42
C GLU A 274 14.69 6.65 -13.49
N MET A 275 14.47 7.52 -12.52
CA MET A 275 15.17 8.81 -12.39
C MET A 275 16.67 8.60 -12.15
N LEU A 276 17.07 7.73 -11.24
CA LEU A 276 18.48 7.45 -10.96
C LEU A 276 19.19 6.85 -12.18
N GLU A 277 18.56 5.93 -12.89
CA GLU A 277 19.06 5.35 -14.14
C GLU A 277 19.18 6.40 -15.26
N ALA A 278 18.23 7.32 -15.37
CA ALA A 278 18.30 8.43 -16.32
C ALA A 278 19.46 9.39 -16.01
N ILE A 279 19.70 9.68 -14.73
CA ILE A 279 20.86 10.50 -14.30
C ILE A 279 22.18 9.78 -14.62
N GLU A 280 22.27 8.48 -14.35
CA GLU A 280 23.44 7.66 -14.68
C GLU A 280 23.71 7.66 -16.19
N ALA A 281 22.68 7.44 -17.00
CA ALA A 281 22.78 7.45 -18.47
C ALA A 281 23.20 8.82 -19.05
N ASP A 282 22.88 9.93 -18.37
CA ASP A 282 23.30 11.30 -18.72
C ASP A 282 24.72 11.64 -18.18
N GLY A 283 25.49 10.64 -17.74
CA GLY A 283 26.87 10.78 -17.26
C GLY A 283 26.99 11.05 -15.76
N GLY A 284 25.93 10.89 -14.96
CA GLY A 284 25.96 10.98 -13.50
C GLY A 284 26.09 12.40 -12.95
N ASN A 285 25.81 13.45 -13.73
CA ASN A 285 25.95 14.84 -13.27
C ASN A 285 24.72 15.28 -12.45
N THR A 286 24.71 14.94 -11.17
CA THR A 286 23.63 15.25 -10.23
C THR A 286 23.35 16.75 -10.12
N ASN A 287 24.37 17.61 -10.18
CA ASN A 287 24.18 19.07 -10.10
C ASN A 287 23.29 19.62 -11.22
N ARG A 288 23.41 19.07 -12.44
CA ARG A 288 22.56 19.45 -13.57
C ARG A 288 21.10 19.11 -13.30
N TRP A 289 20.82 17.93 -12.75
CA TRP A 289 19.47 17.48 -12.44
C TRP A 289 18.86 18.19 -11.22
N ILE A 290 19.69 18.53 -10.22
CA ILE A 290 19.30 19.40 -9.11
C ILE A 290 18.90 20.79 -9.62
N ALA A 291 19.66 21.36 -10.57
CA ALA A 291 19.30 22.65 -11.19
C ALA A 291 17.96 22.58 -11.92
N LYS A 292 17.69 21.50 -12.69
CA LYS A 292 16.40 21.27 -13.34
C LYS A 292 15.26 21.17 -12.31
N ALA A 293 15.46 20.46 -11.21
CA ALA A 293 14.44 20.32 -10.15
C ALA A 293 14.09 21.66 -9.47
N LYS A 294 15.02 22.61 -9.46
CA LYS A 294 14.79 23.97 -8.93
C LYS A 294 14.15 24.91 -9.93
N ASP A 295 14.25 24.61 -11.22
CA ASP A 295 13.65 25.43 -12.27
C ASP A 295 12.14 25.20 -12.30
N LYS A 296 11.37 26.29 -12.19
CA LYS A 296 9.91 26.24 -12.20
C LYS A 296 9.33 25.95 -13.58
N ASP A 297 10.10 26.30 -14.61
CA ASP A 297 9.71 26.14 -16.02
C ASP A 297 10.08 24.74 -16.57
N ASP A 298 10.93 23.99 -15.85
CA ASP A 298 11.23 22.58 -16.16
C ASP A 298 10.14 21.67 -15.55
N SER A 299 9.74 20.65 -16.32
CA SER A 299 8.79 19.63 -15.87
C SER A 299 9.40 18.61 -14.93
N PHE A 300 10.73 18.51 -14.86
CA PHE A 300 11.43 17.54 -14.02
C PHE A 300 11.19 17.79 -12.53
N ARG A 301 10.99 16.71 -11.78
CA ARG A 301 10.87 16.71 -10.32
C ARG A 301 11.71 15.57 -9.76
N LEU A 302 12.28 15.78 -8.58
CA LEU A 302 12.97 14.73 -7.83
C LEU A 302 11.95 13.74 -7.28
N MET A 303 11.99 12.49 -7.77
CA MET A 303 11.14 11.42 -7.29
C MET A 303 11.67 10.84 -5.99
N GLY A 304 10.78 10.47 -5.06
CA GLY A 304 11.16 9.98 -3.73
C GLY A 304 11.54 11.09 -2.73
N PHE A 305 11.27 12.36 -3.06
CA PHE A 305 11.52 13.52 -2.18
C PHE A 305 10.22 14.24 -1.83
N GLY A 306 10.07 14.57 -0.54
CA GLY A 306 8.84 15.12 0.00
C GLY A 306 7.75 14.05 0.16
N HIS A 307 6.66 14.40 0.82
CA HIS A 307 5.54 13.49 1.06
C HIS A 307 4.23 14.28 1.13
N ARG A 308 3.12 13.68 0.68
CA ARG A 308 1.80 14.35 0.72
C ARG A 308 1.33 14.58 2.15
N VAL A 309 1.69 13.71 3.08
CA VAL A 309 1.28 13.74 4.49
C VAL A 309 2.40 14.29 5.37
N TYR A 310 3.59 13.68 5.35
CA TYR A 310 4.70 14.15 6.16
C TYR A 310 5.21 15.51 5.70
N LYS A 311 5.12 16.51 6.60
CA LYS A 311 5.70 17.85 6.43
C LYS A 311 7.12 17.92 7.00
N ASN A 312 7.56 16.88 7.63
CA ASN A 312 8.88 16.67 8.18
C ASN A 312 9.48 15.40 7.61
N PHE A 313 10.44 14.77 8.30
CA PHE A 313 11.00 13.49 7.86
C PHE A 313 9.96 12.37 7.91
N ASP A 314 9.95 11.52 6.89
CA ASP A 314 9.23 10.26 6.92
C ASP A 314 9.94 9.31 7.90
N PRO A 315 9.29 8.86 9.00
CA PRO A 315 9.95 8.02 10.02
C PRO A 315 10.44 6.69 9.44
N ARG A 316 9.86 6.24 8.33
CA ARG A 316 10.27 5.03 7.63
C ARG A 316 11.60 5.20 6.87
N ALA A 317 11.90 6.42 6.41
CA ALA A 317 13.08 6.68 5.57
C ALA A 317 14.40 6.38 6.32
N THR A 318 14.51 6.73 7.60
CA THR A 318 15.70 6.44 8.41
C THR A 318 15.93 4.94 8.59
N ILE A 319 14.84 4.19 8.82
CA ILE A 319 14.89 2.73 9.00
C ILE A 319 15.33 2.04 7.72
N ILE A 320 14.71 2.43 6.60
CA ILE A 320 14.97 1.80 5.31
C ILE A 320 16.35 2.17 4.76
N LYS A 321 16.85 3.36 5.04
CA LYS A 321 18.22 3.78 4.71
C LYS A 321 19.25 2.83 5.33
N LYS A 322 19.13 2.57 6.64
CA LYS A 322 20.02 1.62 7.32
C LYS A 322 19.96 0.22 6.70
N ALA A 323 18.76 -0.26 6.38
CA ALA A 323 18.59 -1.54 5.70
C ALA A 323 19.20 -1.55 4.29
N ALA A 324 19.14 -0.42 3.55
CA ALA A 324 19.78 -0.26 2.25
C ALA A 324 21.31 -0.40 2.36
N ASP A 325 21.93 0.30 3.31
CA ASP A 325 23.37 0.23 3.56
C ASP A 325 23.82 -1.20 3.89
N GLU A 326 23.09 -1.90 4.78
CA GLU A 326 23.36 -3.29 5.15
C GLU A 326 23.29 -4.26 3.93
N VAL A 327 22.27 -4.12 3.10
CA VAL A 327 22.08 -4.95 1.90
C VAL A 327 23.17 -4.69 0.87
N LEU A 328 23.43 -3.41 0.57
CA LEU A 328 24.42 -3.03 -0.42
C LEU A 328 25.83 -3.50 -0.02
N GLN A 329 26.17 -3.41 1.27
CA GLN A 329 27.42 -3.95 1.79
C GLN A 329 27.48 -5.48 1.65
N ALA A 330 26.41 -6.19 2.03
CA ALA A 330 26.35 -7.65 1.98
C ALA A 330 26.44 -8.21 0.56
N LEU A 331 25.94 -7.45 -0.43
CA LEU A 331 25.96 -7.82 -1.85
C LEU A 331 27.18 -7.26 -2.59
N GLY A 332 28.08 -6.51 -1.94
CA GLY A 332 29.24 -5.89 -2.57
C GLY A 332 28.91 -4.78 -3.56
N LEU A 333 27.77 -4.09 -3.36
CA LEU A 333 27.22 -3.05 -4.25
C LEU A 333 27.42 -1.62 -3.72
N GLN A 334 28.22 -1.43 -2.65
CA GLN A 334 28.42 -0.12 -2.01
C GLN A 334 29.07 0.91 -2.94
N ASP A 335 29.75 0.48 -3.99
CA ASP A 335 30.40 1.34 -4.99
C ASP A 335 29.57 1.53 -6.27
N SER A 336 28.32 1.10 -6.27
CA SER A 336 27.48 1.20 -7.46
C SER A 336 27.25 2.67 -7.85
N PRO A 337 27.26 3.01 -9.16
CA PRO A 337 27.03 4.38 -9.62
C PRO A 337 25.66 4.91 -9.19
N LEU A 338 24.62 4.09 -9.23
CA LEU A 338 23.25 4.44 -8.77
C LEU A 338 23.24 4.85 -7.31
N LEU A 339 23.99 4.14 -6.44
CA LEU A 339 24.07 4.51 -5.02
C LEU A 339 24.77 5.84 -4.81
N LYS A 340 25.87 6.09 -5.55
CA LYS A 340 26.57 7.39 -5.48
C LYS A 340 25.68 8.54 -5.88
N ILE A 341 24.94 8.40 -6.99
CA ILE A 341 23.96 9.39 -7.44
C ILE A 341 22.89 9.61 -6.35
N ALA A 342 22.36 8.53 -5.77
CA ALA A 342 21.37 8.64 -4.71
C ALA A 342 21.90 9.37 -3.48
N GLN A 343 23.13 9.08 -3.03
CA GLN A 343 23.75 9.76 -1.90
C GLN A 343 24.01 11.26 -2.17
N GLU A 344 24.40 11.62 -3.40
CA GLU A 344 24.58 13.02 -3.79
C GLU A 344 23.25 13.79 -3.81
N LEU A 345 22.17 13.17 -4.32
CA LEU A 345 20.82 13.77 -4.29
C LEU A 345 20.31 13.92 -2.86
N GLU A 346 20.51 12.90 -2.01
CA GLU A 346 20.18 12.99 -0.59
C GLU A 346 20.93 14.12 0.10
N GLN A 347 22.26 14.21 -0.11
CA GLN A 347 23.08 15.26 0.47
C GLN A 347 22.60 16.65 0.02
N ALA A 348 22.24 16.81 -1.24
CA ALA A 348 21.68 18.06 -1.75
C ALA A 348 20.35 18.40 -1.05
N ALA A 349 19.46 17.42 -0.89
CA ALA A 349 18.18 17.64 -0.22
C ALA A 349 18.31 18.04 1.24
N LEU A 350 19.38 17.56 1.93
CA LEU A 350 19.63 17.85 3.33
C LEU A 350 20.40 19.18 3.56
N THR A 351 21.09 19.72 2.55
CA THR A 351 21.98 20.87 2.73
C THR A 351 21.58 22.11 1.90
N ASP A 352 20.86 21.92 0.80
CA ASP A 352 20.47 23.01 -0.07
C ASP A 352 19.20 23.69 0.41
N GLN A 353 19.25 25.02 0.59
CA GLN A 353 18.21 25.84 1.15
C GLN A 353 16.87 25.70 0.41
N TYR A 354 16.87 25.51 -0.90
CA TYR A 354 15.68 25.33 -1.72
C TYR A 354 14.86 24.09 -1.30
N PHE A 355 15.52 22.97 -1.01
CA PHE A 355 14.88 21.73 -0.61
C PHE A 355 14.45 21.76 0.86
N ILE A 356 15.29 22.34 1.73
CA ILE A 356 15.01 22.50 3.17
C ILE A 356 13.75 23.34 3.38
N GLU A 357 13.66 24.53 2.74
CA GLU A 357 12.50 25.41 2.85
C GLU A 357 11.20 24.77 2.35
N ARG A 358 11.29 23.85 1.39
CA ARG A 358 10.15 23.13 0.83
C ARG A 358 9.93 21.76 1.48
N LYS A 359 10.75 21.41 2.47
CA LYS A 359 10.67 20.13 3.19
C LYS A 359 10.72 18.92 2.24
N LEU A 360 11.56 18.98 1.22
CA LEU A 360 11.74 17.95 0.20
C LEU A 360 12.82 16.95 0.65
N TYR A 361 12.55 16.24 1.73
CA TYR A 361 13.45 15.20 2.27
C TYR A 361 13.22 13.86 1.58
N PRO A 362 14.23 12.97 1.51
CA PRO A 362 14.02 11.61 1.03
C PRO A 362 12.97 10.87 1.85
N ASN A 363 12.07 10.17 1.19
CA ASN A 363 11.01 9.38 1.80
C ASN A 363 11.29 7.86 1.68
N VAL A 364 10.34 7.02 2.14
CA VAL A 364 10.49 5.57 2.10
C VAL A 364 10.68 5.03 0.67
N ASP A 365 10.08 5.66 -0.34
CA ASP A 365 10.12 5.20 -1.73
C ASP A 365 11.51 5.38 -2.34
N PHE A 366 12.26 6.41 -1.90
CA PHE A 366 13.62 6.66 -2.35
C PHE A 366 14.57 5.49 -2.06
N TYR A 367 14.55 4.98 -0.83
CA TYR A 367 15.46 3.89 -0.45
C TYR A 367 14.90 2.51 -0.79
N SER A 368 13.57 2.32 -0.76
CA SER A 368 12.98 1.02 -1.09
C SER A 368 13.26 0.61 -2.54
N GLY A 369 13.21 1.56 -3.48
CA GLY A 369 13.56 1.30 -4.87
C GLY A 369 15.01 0.83 -5.03
N ILE A 370 15.95 1.46 -4.33
CA ILE A 370 17.37 1.07 -4.34
C ILE A 370 17.56 -0.36 -3.80
N ILE A 371 16.90 -0.69 -2.70
CA ILE A 371 16.96 -2.05 -2.14
C ILE A 371 16.39 -3.06 -3.13
N TYR A 372 15.20 -2.85 -3.68
CA TYR A 372 14.60 -3.77 -4.63
C TYR A 372 15.51 -4.01 -5.84
N LYS A 373 16.11 -2.94 -6.37
CA LYS A 373 17.09 -3.04 -7.46
C LYS A 373 18.30 -3.89 -7.05
N ALA A 374 18.86 -3.65 -5.85
CA ALA A 374 20.01 -4.41 -5.33
C ALA A 374 19.68 -5.90 -5.12
N LEU A 375 18.43 -6.21 -4.75
CA LEU A 375 17.93 -7.59 -4.61
C LEU A 375 17.67 -8.27 -5.96
N GLY A 376 17.83 -7.59 -7.09
CA GLY A 376 17.52 -8.12 -8.42
C GLY A 376 16.02 -8.17 -8.73
N ILE A 377 15.18 -7.48 -7.96
CA ILE A 377 13.75 -7.33 -8.24
C ILE A 377 13.60 -6.30 -9.37
N PRO A 378 12.97 -6.65 -10.50
CA PRO A 378 12.79 -5.73 -11.60
C PRO A 378 11.74 -4.64 -11.25
N THR A 379 11.83 -3.49 -11.89
CA THR A 379 11.00 -2.31 -11.60
C THR A 379 9.50 -2.58 -11.72
N GLU A 380 9.08 -3.41 -12.67
CA GLU A 380 7.68 -3.83 -12.86
C GLU A 380 7.10 -4.58 -11.65
N MET A 381 7.96 -5.14 -10.81
CA MET A 381 7.56 -5.83 -9.58
C MET A 381 7.48 -4.91 -8.34
N PHE A 382 7.95 -3.67 -8.40
CA PHE A 382 8.01 -2.79 -7.22
C PHE A 382 6.63 -2.53 -6.62
N THR A 383 5.64 -2.22 -7.45
CA THR A 383 4.26 -2.04 -6.99
C THR A 383 3.64 -3.34 -6.50
N VAL A 384 4.05 -4.51 -7.05
CA VAL A 384 3.65 -5.84 -6.54
C VAL A 384 4.21 -6.05 -5.13
N MET A 385 5.47 -5.68 -4.90
CA MET A 385 6.09 -5.74 -3.57
C MET A 385 5.36 -4.83 -2.58
N PHE A 386 4.97 -3.64 -3.03
CA PHE A 386 4.15 -2.74 -2.23
C PHE A 386 2.80 -3.37 -1.88
N ALA A 387 2.10 -3.97 -2.85
CA ALA A 387 0.83 -4.66 -2.61
C ALA A 387 0.98 -5.83 -1.59
N LEU A 388 2.08 -6.59 -1.71
CA LEU A 388 2.39 -7.68 -0.78
C LEU A 388 2.57 -7.16 0.65
N GLY A 389 3.30 -6.05 0.82
CA GLY A 389 3.47 -5.40 2.12
C GLY A 389 2.17 -4.82 2.66
N ARG A 390 1.35 -4.14 1.82
CA ARG A 390 0.12 -3.46 2.21
C ARG A 390 -1.04 -4.41 2.54
N LEU A 391 -0.95 -5.68 2.15
CA LEU A 391 -2.04 -6.62 2.32
C LEU A 391 -2.59 -6.72 3.75
N PRO A 392 -1.77 -6.82 4.83
CA PRO A 392 -2.30 -6.89 6.19
C PRO A 392 -3.14 -5.66 6.57
N GLY A 393 -2.70 -4.46 6.13
CA GLY A 393 -3.45 -3.23 6.33
C GLY A 393 -4.81 -3.26 5.62
N TRP A 394 -4.86 -3.66 4.36
CA TRP A 394 -6.13 -3.80 3.63
C TRP A 394 -7.08 -4.79 4.30
N ILE A 395 -6.55 -5.93 4.76
CA ILE A 395 -7.34 -6.94 5.49
C ILE A 395 -7.87 -6.36 6.80
N ALA A 396 -7.03 -5.70 7.58
CA ALA A 396 -7.42 -5.10 8.85
C ALA A 396 -8.49 -4.02 8.65
N GLN A 397 -8.32 -3.13 7.67
CA GLN A 397 -9.27 -2.08 7.31
C GLN A 397 -10.62 -2.65 6.85
N TRP A 398 -10.59 -3.69 6.01
CA TRP A 398 -11.79 -4.38 5.57
C TRP A 398 -12.52 -5.08 6.73
N LYS A 399 -11.76 -5.77 7.60
CA LYS A 399 -12.29 -6.46 8.78
C LYS A 399 -12.93 -5.49 9.76
N GLU A 400 -12.25 -4.39 10.11
CA GLU A 400 -12.76 -3.35 11.02
C GLU A 400 -14.06 -2.73 10.49
N MET A 401 -14.12 -2.37 9.21
CA MET A 401 -15.34 -1.86 8.58
C MET A 401 -16.52 -2.85 8.73
N ARG A 402 -16.29 -4.14 8.51
CA ARG A 402 -17.30 -5.19 8.64
C ARG A 402 -17.77 -5.39 10.08
N GLU A 403 -16.84 -5.41 11.02
CA GLU A 403 -17.13 -5.57 12.46
C GLU A 403 -17.90 -4.36 13.00
N ASN A 404 -17.57 -3.16 12.57
CA ASN A 404 -18.28 -1.92 12.90
C ASN A 404 -19.62 -1.78 12.19
N LYS A 405 -19.97 -2.68 11.26
CA LYS A 405 -21.19 -2.63 10.44
C LYS A 405 -21.35 -1.26 9.76
N GLU A 406 -20.28 -0.74 9.21
CA GLU A 406 -20.31 0.54 8.50
C GLU A 406 -21.29 0.49 7.32
N PRO A 407 -22.00 1.59 7.04
CA PRO A 407 -22.97 1.62 5.96
C PRO A 407 -22.28 1.53 4.59
N ILE A 408 -23.04 1.12 3.57
CA ILE A 408 -22.57 1.12 2.19
C ILE A 408 -22.14 2.53 1.77
N GLY A 409 -20.93 2.63 1.21
CA GLY A 409 -20.39 3.86 0.68
C GLY A 409 -21.16 4.31 -0.57
N ARG A 410 -21.91 5.41 -0.44
CA ARG A 410 -22.67 6.03 -1.53
C ARG A 410 -22.57 7.56 -1.46
N PRO A 411 -21.50 8.14 -1.99
CA PRO A 411 -21.31 9.58 -1.99
C PRO A 411 -22.38 10.30 -2.81
N ARG A 412 -22.57 11.58 -2.54
CA ARG A 412 -23.46 12.46 -3.31
C ARG A 412 -22.64 13.15 -4.42
N GLN A 413 -23.38 13.68 -5.41
CA GLN A 413 -22.81 14.56 -6.43
C GLN A 413 -23.62 15.86 -6.50
N ILE A 414 -22.97 16.94 -6.91
CA ILE A 414 -23.60 18.18 -7.34
C ILE A 414 -23.78 18.06 -8.85
N TYR A 415 -25.03 18.06 -9.29
CA TYR A 415 -25.34 18.01 -10.71
C TYR A 415 -25.09 19.37 -11.37
N THR A 416 -24.29 19.40 -12.43
CA THR A 416 -23.92 20.59 -13.19
C THR A 416 -24.26 20.46 -14.68
N GLY A 417 -25.04 19.45 -15.05
CA GLY A 417 -25.49 19.24 -16.41
C GLY A 417 -26.71 20.11 -16.76
N GLU A 418 -27.28 19.84 -17.91
CA GLU A 418 -28.46 20.54 -18.40
C GLU A 418 -29.70 20.24 -17.56
N THR A 419 -30.61 21.20 -17.51
CA THR A 419 -31.94 21.00 -16.95
C THR A 419 -32.75 20.01 -17.80
N GLU A 420 -33.98 19.68 -17.39
CA GLU A 420 -34.85 18.78 -18.11
C GLU A 420 -34.96 19.15 -19.61
N ARG A 421 -34.75 18.18 -20.49
CA ARG A 421 -34.88 18.30 -21.92
C ARG A 421 -35.87 17.25 -22.47
N ASN A 422 -36.68 17.65 -23.40
CA ASN A 422 -37.51 16.72 -24.12
C ASN A 422 -36.67 15.86 -25.08
N TYR A 423 -37.02 14.60 -25.18
CA TYR A 423 -36.44 13.74 -26.19
C TYR A 423 -36.86 14.22 -27.61
N VAL A 424 -35.88 14.33 -28.48
CA VAL A 424 -36.07 14.66 -29.89
C VAL A 424 -35.72 13.43 -30.71
N ASP A 425 -36.61 13.03 -31.65
CA ASP A 425 -36.34 11.87 -32.51
C ASP A 425 -35.08 12.09 -33.36
N MET A 426 -34.35 10.97 -33.63
CA MET A 426 -33.08 11.04 -34.35
C MET A 426 -33.17 11.75 -35.67
N ALA A 427 -34.28 11.58 -36.39
CA ALA A 427 -34.57 12.24 -37.68
C ALA A 427 -34.80 13.76 -37.59
N ALA A 428 -34.98 14.28 -36.37
CA ALA A 428 -35.27 15.69 -36.09
C ALA A 428 -34.17 16.40 -35.29
N ARG A 429 -33.04 15.76 -35.04
CA ARG A 429 -31.88 16.32 -34.35
C ARG A 429 -30.98 17.15 -35.26
#